data_dafb2373475086596900045825d9612a
#
_entry.id   dafb2373475086596900045825d9612a
#
_cell.length_a   1.000
_cell.length_b   1.000
_cell.length_c   1.000
_cell.angle_alpha   90.00
_cell.angle_beta   90.00
_cell.angle_gamma   90.00
#
_symmetry.space_group_name_H-M   'P 1'
#
loop_
_entity.id
_entity.type
_entity.pdbx_description
1 polymer ?
#
loop_
_entity_poly.entity_id
_entity_poly.type
_entity_poly.pdbx_seq_one_letter_code
_entity_poly.pdbx_strand_id
1 'polypeptide(L)'
;PPFVVATSAGQDLQILDVAVSYSENDNCVVREALEIDKSSAEELTGKKVAVPLGTAAHYGFLKQMNHFDVDVGSLDVVDMAPPDGAAAIAQGSVDMACGWGGSLRRMMEHGNILLTGAEKEELGILVFDVTSGPASWVAENSDTVAAFLSVTAEANAMWADEANRGKMLPVIAKDAGMDEDATMETIATFSFPSVDEQMGEKWLGGGAQEFMKGVADVFVEAGAIDGALDSYEDAVNTGPLQAASDM
;
A
#
# COMPACT_ATOMS: atom_id res chain seq x y z
N PRO A 1 7.09 -1.75 -2.57
CA PRO A 1 8.42 -1.12 -2.66
C PRO A 1 9.51 -2.04 -3.21
N PRO A 2 9.72 -3.32 -2.77
CA PRO A 2 10.79 -4.16 -3.28
C PRO A 2 10.77 -4.36 -4.80
N PHE A 3 9.58 -4.50 -5.40
CA PHE A 3 9.42 -4.61 -6.84
C PHE A 3 9.96 -3.37 -7.57
N VAL A 4 9.59 -2.16 -7.11
CA VAL A 4 10.06 -0.90 -7.70
C VAL A 4 11.58 -0.80 -7.66
N VAL A 5 12.20 -1.17 -6.52
CA VAL A 5 13.66 -1.18 -6.37
C VAL A 5 14.31 -2.15 -7.35
N ALA A 6 13.78 -3.36 -7.47
CA ALA A 6 14.34 -4.40 -8.36
C ALA A 6 14.22 -4.00 -9.84
N THR A 7 13.07 -3.50 -10.28
CA THR A 7 12.88 -3.06 -11.67
C THR A 7 13.71 -1.82 -12.00
N SER A 8 13.81 -0.86 -11.08
CA SER A 8 14.69 0.31 -11.24
C SER A 8 16.18 -0.08 -11.32
N ALA A 9 16.57 -1.19 -10.70
CA ALA A 9 17.92 -1.77 -10.81
C ALA A 9 18.13 -2.60 -12.10
N GLY A 10 17.16 -2.62 -13.02
CA GLY A 10 17.26 -3.31 -14.31
C GLY A 10 16.83 -4.77 -14.29
N GLN A 11 16.13 -5.23 -13.22
CA GLN A 11 15.53 -6.57 -13.24
C GLN A 11 14.29 -6.56 -14.16
N ASP A 12 14.23 -7.49 -15.10
CA ASP A 12 13.11 -7.65 -16.03
C ASP A 12 11.97 -8.45 -15.35
N LEU A 13 11.23 -7.76 -14.49
CA LEU A 13 10.11 -8.30 -13.72
C LEU A 13 8.79 -7.70 -14.20
N GLN A 14 7.73 -8.51 -14.16
CA GLN A 14 6.38 -8.09 -14.48
C GLN A 14 5.43 -8.36 -13.32
N ILE A 15 4.58 -7.40 -12.99
CA ILE A 15 3.39 -7.57 -12.14
C ILE A 15 2.32 -8.26 -12.98
N LEU A 16 1.67 -9.26 -12.39
CA LEU A 16 0.69 -10.13 -13.04
C LEU A 16 -0.72 -9.97 -12.46
N ASP A 17 -0.81 -9.63 -11.18
CA ASP A 17 -2.04 -9.30 -10.48
C ASP A 17 -1.79 -8.39 -9.27
N VAL A 18 -2.87 -7.88 -8.68
CA VAL A 18 -2.90 -7.29 -7.34
C VAL A 18 -3.42 -8.35 -6.38
N ALA A 19 -2.50 -8.98 -5.65
CA ALA A 19 -2.83 -10.06 -4.74
C ALA A 19 -3.68 -9.59 -3.56
N VAL A 20 -3.37 -8.40 -3.02
CA VAL A 20 -4.08 -7.78 -1.91
C VAL A 20 -3.80 -6.29 -1.85
N SER A 21 -4.81 -5.47 -1.55
CA SER A 21 -4.67 -4.08 -1.12
C SER A 21 -4.86 -3.98 0.39
N TYR A 22 -3.99 -3.19 1.05
CA TYR A 22 -4.05 -2.94 2.48
C TYR A 22 -3.83 -1.47 2.83
N SER A 23 -4.43 -0.59 2.05
CA SER A 23 -4.29 0.87 2.18
C SER A 23 -4.70 1.41 3.56
N GLU A 24 -5.57 0.69 4.28
CA GLU A 24 -5.92 1.02 5.68
C GLU A 24 -4.74 0.79 6.65
N ASN A 25 -3.79 -0.05 6.28
CA ASN A 25 -2.70 -0.48 7.16
C ASN A 25 -1.38 0.32 6.98
N ASP A 26 -1.42 1.41 6.23
CA ASP A 26 -0.31 2.37 6.02
C ASP A 26 -0.91 3.78 6.00
N ASN A 27 -0.55 4.62 6.97
CA ASN A 27 -1.10 5.97 7.06
C ASN A 27 -0.25 6.88 7.94
N CYS A 28 -0.65 8.15 8.03
CA CYS A 28 -0.13 9.11 8.98
C CYS A 28 -1.21 9.46 10.01
N VAL A 29 -0.80 9.59 11.25
CA VAL A 29 -1.68 9.92 12.39
C VAL A 29 -1.29 11.27 12.95
N VAL A 30 -2.26 12.16 13.07
CA VAL A 30 -2.13 13.47 13.74
C VAL A 30 -2.48 13.30 15.20
N ARG A 31 -1.68 13.87 16.10
CA ARG A 31 -1.88 13.77 17.55
C ARG A 31 -3.21 14.40 17.98
N GLU A 32 -4.05 13.67 18.71
CA GLU A 32 -5.39 14.08 19.16
C GLU A 32 -5.43 15.45 19.85
N ALA A 33 -4.41 15.76 20.67
CA ALA A 33 -4.31 17.04 21.40
C ALA A 33 -4.23 18.29 20.52
N LEU A 34 -4.04 18.13 19.20
CA LEU A 34 -4.03 19.25 18.24
C LEU A 34 -5.42 19.56 17.71
N GLU A 35 -6.38 18.65 17.86
CA GLU A 35 -7.76 18.75 17.34
C GLU A 35 -7.82 19.04 15.82
N ILE A 36 -6.79 18.63 15.08
CA ILE A 36 -6.70 18.79 13.61
C ILE A 36 -7.35 17.58 12.94
N ASP A 37 -8.28 17.86 12.04
CA ASP A 37 -8.90 16.89 11.14
C ASP A 37 -8.71 17.28 9.67
N LYS A 38 -9.33 16.55 8.75
CA LYS A 38 -9.22 16.83 7.30
C LYS A 38 -9.76 18.20 6.87
N SER A 39 -10.59 18.85 7.69
CA SER A 39 -11.13 20.19 7.41
C SER A 39 -10.24 21.33 7.90
N SER A 40 -9.23 21.01 8.71
CA SER A 40 -8.27 21.95 9.31
C SER A 40 -6.81 21.50 9.09
N ALA A 41 -6.56 20.69 8.07
CA ALA A 41 -5.24 20.12 7.83
C ALA A 41 -4.13 21.18 7.56
N GLU A 42 -4.50 22.39 7.11
CA GLU A 42 -3.58 23.53 6.95
C GLU A 42 -2.92 23.96 8.27
N GLU A 43 -3.53 23.64 9.41
CA GLU A 43 -2.96 23.90 10.76
C GLU A 43 -1.76 23.00 11.08
N LEU A 44 -1.43 22.02 10.22
CA LEU A 44 -0.19 21.27 10.29
C LEU A 44 1.03 22.13 9.98
N THR A 45 0.88 23.30 9.33
CA THR A 45 2.00 24.23 9.07
C THR A 45 2.82 24.49 10.35
N GLY A 46 4.14 24.29 10.26
CA GLY A 46 5.08 24.47 11.38
C GLY A 46 5.10 23.31 12.38
N LYS A 47 4.33 22.23 12.15
CA LYS A 47 4.31 21.06 13.04
C LYS A 47 5.48 20.12 12.78
N LYS A 48 5.81 19.32 13.78
CA LYS A 48 6.86 18.31 13.73
C LYS A 48 6.29 16.96 13.31
N VAL A 49 6.82 16.39 12.23
CA VAL A 49 6.29 15.17 11.62
C VAL A 49 7.35 14.08 11.52
N ALA A 50 7.09 12.92 12.11
CA ALA A 50 7.93 11.73 11.96
C ALA A 50 7.53 10.98 10.69
N VAL A 51 8.45 10.83 9.73
CA VAL A 51 8.23 10.16 8.45
C VAL A 51 9.35 9.17 8.19
N PRO A 52 9.07 7.89 7.86
CA PRO A 52 10.11 6.96 7.43
C PRO A 52 10.51 7.28 5.97
N LEU A 53 11.53 8.13 5.82
CA LEU A 53 11.95 8.63 4.51
C LEU A 53 12.38 7.50 3.56
N GLY A 54 12.15 7.68 2.25
CA GLY A 54 12.48 6.69 1.22
C GLY A 54 11.61 5.43 1.27
N THR A 55 10.37 5.53 1.76
CA THR A 55 9.40 4.44 1.81
C THR A 55 8.10 4.80 1.09
N ALA A 56 7.21 3.81 0.88
CA ALA A 56 5.87 4.08 0.36
C ALA A 56 5.05 5.00 1.29
N ALA A 57 5.25 4.90 2.62
CA ALA A 57 4.63 5.81 3.58
C ALA A 57 5.10 7.27 3.39
N HIS A 58 6.37 7.48 3.03
CA HIS A 58 6.87 8.81 2.66
C HIS A 58 6.15 9.36 1.42
N TYR A 59 6.01 8.56 0.37
CA TYR A 59 5.23 8.95 -0.80
C TYR A 59 3.79 9.29 -0.44
N GLY A 60 3.13 8.44 0.35
CA GLY A 60 1.77 8.67 0.83
C GLY A 60 1.63 9.94 1.65
N PHE A 61 2.61 10.25 2.51
CA PHE A 61 2.68 11.51 3.25
C PHE A 61 2.75 12.72 2.30
N LEU A 62 3.67 12.73 1.34
CA LEU A 62 3.83 13.83 0.39
C LEU A 62 2.54 14.08 -0.42
N LYS A 63 1.89 13.01 -0.87
CA LYS A 63 0.61 13.10 -1.61
C LYS A 63 -0.52 13.64 -0.73
N GLN A 64 -0.62 13.23 0.55
CA GLN A 64 -1.60 13.74 1.48
C GLN A 64 -1.38 15.24 1.76
N MET A 65 -0.14 15.66 2.01
CA MET A 65 0.19 17.09 2.22
C MET A 65 -0.16 17.92 1.00
N ASN A 66 0.15 17.45 -0.21
CA ASN A 66 -0.22 18.11 -1.45
C ASN A 66 -1.75 18.21 -1.62
N HIS A 67 -2.50 17.16 -1.25
CA HIS A 67 -3.97 17.16 -1.32
C HIS A 67 -4.59 18.24 -0.42
N PHE A 68 -4.00 18.49 0.74
CA PHE A 68 -4.45 19.48 1.71
C PHE A 68 -3.80 20.87 1.52
N ASP A 69 -3.07 21.09 0.43
CA ASP A 69 -2.32 22.33 0.16
C ASP A 69 -1.34 22.73 1.29
N VAL A 70 -0.81 21.72 2.03
CA VAL A 70 0.20 21.93 3.05
C VAL A 70 1.59 21.87 2.43
N ASP A 71 2.33 22.98 2.50
CA ASP A 71 3.72 23.02 2.07
C ASP A 71 4.61 22.19 3.00
N VAL A 72 5.16 21.08 2.48
CA VAL A 72 6.06 20.19 3.24
C VAL A 72 7.30 20.94 3.74
N GLY A 73 7.78 21.95 2.98
CA GLY A 73 8.88 22.80 3.40
C GLY A 73 8.58 23.65 4.65
N SER A 74 7.30 23.80 5.00
CA SER A 74 6.87 24.47 6.24
C SER A 74 6.84 23.57 7.47
N LEU A 75 7.02 22.25 7.30
CA LEU A 75 7.00 21.25 8.37
C LEU A 75 8.40 20.95 8.89
N ASP A 76 8.51 20.57 10.18
CA ASP A 76 9.74 19.98 10.75
C ASP A 76 9.70 18.46 10.54
N VAL A 77 10.09 18.01 9.33
CA VAL A 77 10.09 16.58 8.98
C VAL A 77 11.33 15.90 9.52
N VAL A 78 11.12 14.85 10.33
CA VAL A 78 12.18 14.04 10.93
C VAL A 78 12.10 12.62 10.38
N ASP A 79 13.24 12.13 9.85
CA ASP A 79 13.36 10.71 9.45
C ASP A 79 13.28 9.82 10.69
N MET A 80 12.27 8.96 10.72
CA MET A 80 12.03 8.11 11.90
C MET A 80 11.36 6.80 11.50
N ALA A 81 11.90 5.67 11.95
CA ALA A 81 11.28 4.38 11.75
C ALA A 81 9.88 4.31 12.41
N PRO A 82 8.90 3.57 11.87
CA PRO A 82 7.54 3.54 12.40
C PRO A 82 7.41 3.18 13.88
N PRO A 83 8.20 2.25 14.46
CA PRO A 83 8.15 1.98 15.90
C PRO A 83 8.57 3.18 16.77
N ASP A 84 9.57 3.94 16.30
CA ASP A 84 10.06 5.14 17.02
C ASP A 84 9.06 6.29 16.85
N GLY A 85 8.45 6.45 15.66
CA GLY A 85 7.36 7.38 15.40
C GLY A 85 6.16 7.13 16.32
N ALA A 86 5.79 5.86 16.53
CA ALA A 86 4.71 5.48 17.45
C ALA A 86 5.04 5.84 18.91
N ALA A 87 6.29 5.66 19.33
CA ALA A 87 6.72 6.09 20.65
C ALA A 87 6.75 7.63 20.78
N ALA A 88 7.19 8.32 19.72
CA ALA A 88 7.30 9.77 19.70
C ALA A 88 5.91 10.47 19.77
N ILE A 89 4.92 9.99 19.04
CA ILE A 89 3.55 10.56 19.09
C ILE A 89 2.90 10.29 20.44
N ALA A 90 3.08 9.10 21.02
CA ALA A 90 2.58 8.76 22.35
C ALA A 90 3.16 9.67 23.44
N GLN A 91 4.43 10.10 23.31
CA GLN A 91 5.11 11.01 24.22
C GLN A 91 4.83 12.49 23.94
N GLY A 92 4.15 12.80 22.82
CA GLY A 92 3.90 14.18 22.37
C GLY A 92 5.16 14.91 21.89
N SER A 93 6.22 14.18 21.51
CA SER A 93 7.45 14.75 20.97
C SER A 93 7.40 15.03 19.47
N VAL A 94 6.40 14.50 18.78
CA VAL A 94 6.00 14.85 17.42
C VAL A 94 4.50 15.12 17.37
N ASP A 95 4.08 15.88 16.39
CA ASP A 95 2.69 16.29 16.17
C ASP A 95 1.93 15.36 15.23
N MET A 96 2.66 14.70 14.31
CA MET A 96 2.16 13.71 13.38
C MET A 96 3.22 12.62 13.19
N ALA A 97 2.81 11.40 12.95
CA ALA A 97 3.71 10.28 12.65
C ALA A 97 3.12 9.38 11.58
N CYS A 98 3.95 8.95 10.63
CA CYS A 98 3.57 8.05 9.54
C CYS A 98 4.16 6.66 9.77
N GLY A 99 3.43 5.62 9.35
CA GLY A 99 3.89 4.25 9.46
C GLY A 99 2.82 3.25 9.08
N TRP A 100 3.09 1.98 9.37
CA TRP A 100 2.23 0.87 8.97
C TRP A 100 2.12 -0.20 10.05
N GLY A 101 1.17 -1.11 9.87
CA GLY A 101 1.01 -2.32 10.67
C GLY A 101 0.79 -2.01 12.15
N GLY A 102 1.47 -2.78 13.00
CA GLY A 102 1.37 -2.64 14.47
C GLY A 102 1.83 -1.29 14.99
N SER A 103 2.73 -0.59 14.28
CA SER A 103 3.16 0.77 14.65
C SER A 103 2.05 1.78 14.37
N LEU A 104 1.38 1.70 13.22
CA LEU A 104 0.22 2.54 12.89
C LEU A 104 -0.90 2.35 13.92
N ARG A 105 -1.23 1.11 14.28
CA ARG A 105 -2.26 0.86 15.31
C ARG A 105 -1.92 1.54 16.63
N ARG A 106 -0.66 1.49 17.08
CA ARG A 106 -0.22 2.20 18.29
C ARG A 106 -0.28 3.72 18.16
N MET A 107 0.02 4.27 16.97
CA MET A 107 -0.13 5.70 16.71
C MET A 107 -1.59 6.12 16.82
N MET A 108 -2.52 5.33 16.28
CA MET A 108 -3.97 5.59 16.32
C MET A 108 -4.57 5.58 17.74
N GLU A 109 -3.89 4.99 18.72
CA GLU A 109 -4.27 5.12 20.14
C GLU A 109 -4.08 6.55 20.68
N HIS A 110 -3.34 7.41 19.97
CA HIS A 110 -2.94 8.76 20.38
C HIS A 110 -3.36 9.86 19.41
N GLY A 111 -4.16 9.54 18.37
CA GLY A 111 -4.55 10.51 17.37
C GLY A 111 -5.52 9.96 16.33
N ASN A 112 -5.69 10.74 15.28
CA ASN A 112 -6.58 10.43 14.17
C ASN A 112 -5.86 10.49 12.81
N ILE A 113 -6.37 9.73 11.85
CA ILE A 113 -5.98 9.84 10.45
C ILE A 113 -6.76 10.98 9.78
N LEU A 114 -6.16 11.62 8.77
CA LEU A 114 -6.84 12.64 7.95
C LEU A 114 -7.64 12.02 6.81
N LEU A 115 -7.10 10.95 6.19
CA LEU A 115 -7.74 10.23 5.10
C LEU A 115 -7.81 8.75 5.42
N THR A 116 -8.94 8.12 5.14
CA THR A 116 -9.09 6.65 5.16
C THR A 116 -8.27 6.01 4.05
N GLY A 117 -8.06 4.69 4.10
CA GLY A 117 -7.41 3.95 3.03
C GLY A 117 -8.14 4.10 1.69
N ALA A 118 -9.47 4.05 1.70
CA ALA A 118 -10.28 4.24 0.51
C ALA A 118 -10.11 5.65 -0.10
N GLU A 119 -10.15 6.70 0.72
CA GLU A 119 -9.91 8.09 0.27
C GLU A 119 -8.48 8.25 -0.31
N LYS A 120 -7.48 7.61 0.29
CA LYS A 120 -6.11 7.61 -0.25
C LYS A 120 -6.02 6.91 -1.60
N GLU A 121 -6.68 5.78 -1.77
CA GLU A 121 -6.71 5.07 -3.05
C GLU A 121 -7.31 5.90 -4.18
N GLU A 122 -8.35 6.70 -3.90
CA GLU A 122 -8.93 7.65 -4.87
C GLU A 122 -7.92 8.75 -5.28
N LEU A 123 -6.93 9.04 -4.45
CA LEU A 123 -5.84 9.97 -4.73
C LEU A 123 -4.62 9.29 -5.38
N GLY A 124 -4.72 8.00 -5.73
CA GLY A 124 -3.62 7.22 -6.28
C GLY A 124 -2.53 6.89 -5.25
N ILE A 125 -2.85 6.94 -3.96
CA ILE A 125 -1.96 6.49 -2.89
C ILE A 125 -2.32 5.03 -2.60
N LEU A 126 -1.61 4.12 -3.28
CA LEU A 126 -1.89 2.69 -3.22
C LEU A 126 -0.92 1.99 -2.25
N VAL A 127 -1.41 0.99 -1.53
CA VAL A 127 -0.58 0.11 -0.72
C VAL A 127 -1.05 -1.33 -0.99
N PHE A 128 -0.26 -2.08 -1.74
CA PHE A 128 -0.66 -3.38 -2.25
C PHE A 128 0.53 -4.32 -2.45
N ASP A 129 0.24 -5.61 -2.40
CA ASP A 129 1.15 -6.67 -2.82
C ASP A 129 0.70 -7.26 -4.16
N VAL A 130 1.66 -7.83 -4.88
CA VAL A 130 1.49 -8.31 -6.24
C VAL A 130 2.05 -9.71 -6.42
N THR A 131 1.46 -10.50 -7.30
CA THR A 131 2.17 -11.61 -7.90
C THR A 131 3.04 -11.08 -9.02
N SER A 132 4.30 -11.43 -9.02
CA SER A 132 5.26 -10.99 -10.04
C SER A 132 6.22 -12.11 -10.42
N GLY A 133 6.81 -11.98 -11.61
CA GLY A 133 7.79 -12.94 -12.10
C GLY A 133 8.69 -12.35 -13.18
N PRO A 134 9.84 -13.02 -13.52
CA PRO A 134 10.67 -12.62 -14.64
C PRO A 134 9.88 -12.68 -15.95
N ALA A 135 9.97 -11.63 -16.78
CA ALA A 135 9.19 -11.53 -18.00
C ALA A 135 9.39 -12.72 -18.94
N SER A 136 10.63 -13.18 -19.11
CA SER A 136 10.94 -14.36 -19.93
C SER A 136 10.28 -15.63 -19.42
N TRP A 137 10.30 -15.87 -18.09
CA TRP A 137 9.67 -17.04 -17.50
C TRP A 137 8.14 -16.98 -17.63
N VAL A 138 7.54 -15.82 -17.42
CA VAL A 138 6.09 -15.61 -17.61
C VAL A 138 5.68 -15.90 -19.04
N ALA A 139 6.46 -15.43 -20.03
CA ALA A 139 6.17 -15.70 -21.44
C ALA A 139 6.23 -17.19 -21.80
N GLU A 140 7.18 -17.93 -21.22
CA GLU A 140 7.34 -19.38 -21.46
C GLU A 140 6.31 -20.23 -20.69
N ASN A 141 5.69 -19.69 -19.63
CA ASN A 141 4.80 -20.43 -18.73
C ASN A 141 3.42 -19.77 -18.57
N SER A 142 2.96 -19.04 -19.59
CA SER A 142 1.73 -18.21 -19.52
C SER A 142 0.50 -18.99 -19.06
N ASP A 143 0.30 -20.23 -19.56
CA ASP A 143 -0.83 -21.07 -19.17
C ASP A 143 -0.76 -21.48 -17.69
N THR A 144 0.43 -21.76 -17.18
CA THR A 144 0.62 -22.09 -15.75
C THR A 144 0.34 -20.88 -14.87
N VAL A 145 0.78 -19.70 -15.30
CA VAL A 145 0.52 -18.44 -14.58
C VAL A 145 -0.98 -18.15 -14.59
N ALA A 146 -1.65 -18.25 -15.72
CA ALA A 146 -3.08 -18.05 -15.82
C ALA A 146 -3.86 -19.01 -14.90
N ALA A 147 -3.49 -20.30 -14.89
CA ALA A 147 -4.09 -21.27 -13.98
C ALA A 147 -3.87 -20.95 -12.50
N PHE A 148 -2.68 -20.45 -12.12
CA PHE A 148 -2.41 -19.99 -10.76
C PHE A 148 -3.31 -18.78 -10.41
N LEU A 149 -3.38 -17.79 -11.28
CA LEU A 149 -4.18 -16.59 -11.06
C LEU A 149 -5.69 -16.89 -11.02
N SER A 150 -6.17 -17.87 -11.78
CA SER A 150 -7.59 -18.28 -11.72
C SER A 150 -7.94 -18.88 -10.36
N VAL A 151 -7.05 -19.70 -9.77
CA VAL A 151 -7.26 -20.28 -8.43
C VAL A 151 -7.24 -19.19 -7.35
N THR A 152 -6.33 -18.21 -7.44
CA THR A 152 -6.31 -17.09 -6.48
C THR A 152 -7.55 -16.21 -6.61
N ALA A 153 -8.00 -15.93 -7.84
CA ALA A 153 -9.24 -15.19 -8.08
C ALA A 153 -10.47 -15.92 -7.53
N GLU A 154 -10.55 -17.25 -7.71
CA GLU A 154 -11.62 -18.09 -7.14
C GLU A 154 -11.59 -18.01 -5.59
N ALA A 155 -10.41 -18.13 -4.98
CA ALA A 155 -10.28 -18.04 -3.51
C ALA A 155 -10.72 -16.67 -2.98
N ASN A 156 -10.36 -15.58 -3.68
CA ASN A 156 -10.79 -14.23 -3.33
C ASN A 156 -12.30 -14.05 -3.46
N ALA A 157 -12.91 -14.57 -4.54
CA ALA A 157 -14.36 -14.57 -4.74
C ALA A 157 -15.08 -15.38 -3.66
N MET A 158 -14.52 -16.54 -3.27
CA MET A 158 -15.06 -17.34 -2.15
C MET A 158 -15.02 -16.58 -0.83
N TRP A 159 -13.95 -15.81 -0.53
CA TRP A 159 -13.84 -15.01 0.67
C TRP A 159 -14.82 -13.83 0.67
N ALA A 160 -15.06 -13.22 -0.48
CA ALA A 160 -16.01 -12.12 -0.65
C ALA A 160 -17.45 -12.55 -0.27
N ASP A 161 -17.81 -13.81 -0.51
CA ASP A 161 -19.09 -14.39 -0.05
C ASP A 161 -19.03 -14.75 1.44
N GLU A 162 -19.77 -14.01 2.25
CA GLU A 162 -19.83 -14.21 3.71
C GLU A 162 -20.22 -15.64 4.12
N ALA A 163 -21.00 -16.34 3.30
CA ALA A 163 -21.41 -17.72 3.58
C ALA A 163 -20.23 -18.70 3.62
N ASN A 164 -19.11 -18.37 2.96
CA ASN A 164 -17.92 -19.20 2.91
C ASN A 164 -16.92 -18.91 4.04
N ARG A 165 -16.99 -17.70 4.66
CA ARG A 165 -15.98 -17.25 5.65
C ARG A 165 -15.84 -18.20 6.83
N GLY A 166 -16.94 -18.76 7.32
CA GLY A 166 -16.91 -19.73 8.42
C GLY A 166 -16.16 -21.04 8.10
N LYS A 167 -15.99 -21.38 6.80
CA LYS A 167 -15.19 -22.54 6.38
C LYS A 167 -13.74 -22.17 6.08
N MET A 168 -13.51 -20.96 5.56
CA MET A 168 -12.19 -20.50 5.15
C MET A 168 -11.37 -20.00 6.34
N LEU A 169 -11.98 -19.26 7.27
CA LEU A 169 -11.29 -18.64 8.40
C LEU A 169 -10.44 -19.62 9.24
N PRO A 170 -10.93 -20.80 9.65
CA PRO A 170 -10.11 -21.74 10.41
C PRO A 170 -8.88 -22.25 9.65
N VAL A 171 -9.01 -22.36 8.31
CA VAL A 171 -7.90 -22.79 7.45
C VAL A 171 -6.83 -21.70 7.36
N ILE A 172 -7.26 -20.47 7.12
CA ILE A 172 -6.38 -19.29 7.03
C ILE A 172 -5.68 -19.05 8.38
N ALA A 173 -6.43 -19.07 9.48
CA ALA A 173 -5.91 -18.88 10.83
C ALA A 173 -4.83 -19.91 11.18
N LYS A 174 -5.09 -21.19 10.85
CA LYS A 174 -4.14 -22.28 11.06
C LYS A 174 -2.85 -22.09 10.25
N ASP A 175 -2.97 -21.67 8.99
CA ASP A 175 -1.81 -21.46 8.11
C ASP A 175 -1.00 -20.24 8.55
N ALA A 176 -1.68 -19.16 8.95
CA ALA A 176 -1.09 -17.94 9.50
C ALA A 176 -0.48 -18.13 10.91
N GLY A 177 -0.79 -19.23 11.60
CA GLY A 177 -0.36 -19.46 12.99
C GLY A 177 -1.01 -18.49 13.99
N MET A 178 -2.23 -18.06 13.70
CA MET A 178 -3.02 -17.10 14.49
C MET A 178 -4.31 -17.77 15.01
N ASP A 179 -4.92 -17.17 16.03
CA ASP A 179 -6.31 -17.51 16.37
C ASP A 179 -7.30 -16.90 15.37
N GLU A 180 -8.54 -17.41 15.33
CA GLU A 180 -9.53 -16.99 14.34
C GLU A 180 -9.96 -15.52 14.51
N ASP A 181 -10.04 -15.03 15.74
CA ASP A 181 -10.46 -13.64 16.02
C ASP A 181 -9.37 -12.67 15.52
N ALA A 182 -8.11 -12.89 15.87
CA ALA A 182 -6.99 -12.09 15.40
C ALA A 182 -6.82 -12.15 13.86
N THR A 183 -7.09 -13.33 13.27
CA THR A 183 -7.07 -13.50 11.82
C THR A 183 -8.17 -12.67 11.16
N MET A 184 -9.40 -12.72 11.68
CA MET A 184 -10.53 -11.95 11.16
C MET A 184 -10.26 -10.43 11.25
N GLU A 185 -9.76 -9.94 12.39
CA GLU A 185 -9.38 -8.54 12.57
C GLU A 185 -8.31 -8.10 11.55
N THR A 186 -7.33 -8.96 11.30
CA THR A 186 -6.27 -8.67 10.33
C THR A 186 -6.81 -8.61 8.90
N ILE A 187 -7.58 -9.62 8.48
CA ILE A 187 -8.14 -9.69 7.11
C ILE A 187 -9.15 -8.55 6.87
N ALA A 188 -9.86 -8.09 7.91
CA ALA A 188 -10.77 -6.95 7.79
C ALA A 188 -10.08 -5.64 7.34
N THR A 189 -8.75 -5.55 7.47
CA THR A 189 -7.95 -4.41 6.96
C THR A 189 -7.49 -4.61 5.51
N PHE A 190 -7.79 -5.75 4.89
CA PHE A 190 -7.39 -6.12 3.54
C PHE A 190 -8.57 -6.00 2.56
N SER A 191 -8.25 -5.64 1.33
CA SER A 191 -9.15 -5.69 0.19
C SER A 191 -8.54 -6.60 -0.88
N PHE A 192 -9.36 -7.45 -1.47
CA PHE A 192 -8.97 -8.36 -2.55
C PHE A 192 -9.70 -7.95 -3.81
N PRO A 193 -9.12 -7.09 -4.66
CA PRO A 193 -9.78 -6.62 -5.87
C PRO A 193 -10.14 -7.78 -6.79
N SER A 194 -11.35 -7.78 -7.32
CA SER A 194 -11.76 -8.72 -8.37
C SER A 194 -10.93 -8.53 -9.64
N VAL A 195 -10.94 -9.52 -10.55
CA VAL A 195 -10.18 -9.40 -11.81
C VAL A 195 -10.60 -8.14 -12.59
N ASP A 196 -11.90 -7.85 -12.66
CA ASP A 196 -12.42 -6.67 -13.35
C ASP A 196 -11.91 -5.36 -12.71
N GLU A 197 -11.91 -5.29 -11.38
CA GLU A 197 -11.37 -4.12 -10.65
C GLU A 197 -9.88 -3.96 -10.90
N GLN A 198 -9.11 -5.07 -10.89
CA GLN A 198 -7.67 -5.05 -11.13
C GLN A 198 -7.32 -4.55 -12.54
N MET A 199 -8.14 -4.87 -13.56
CA MET A 199 -7.96 -4.41 -14.94
C MET A 199 -8.32 -2.94 -15.14
N GLY A 200 -9.00 -2.32 -14.17
CA GLY A 200 -9.42 -0.92 -14.22
C GLY A 200 -8.28 0.08 -14.06
N GLU A 201 -8.60 1.35 -14.36
CA GLU A 201 -7.64 2.47 -14.33
C GLU A 201 -6.98 2.69 -12.95
N LYS A 202 -7.67 2.34 -11.87
CA LYS A 202 -7.13 2.45 -10.50
C LYS A 202 -5.93 1.55 -10.27
N TRP A 203 -5.92 0.36 -10.88
CA TRP A 203 -4.91 -0.67 -10.66
C TRP A 203 -4.02 -0.87 -11.91
N LEU A 204 -4.09 -2.03 -12.53
CA LEU A 204 -3.20 -2.42 -13.63
C LEU A 204 -3.48 -1.67 -14.94
N GLY A 205 -4.61 -0.99 -15.05
CA GLY A 205 -4.95 -0.13 -16.19
C GLY A 205 -4.26 1.25 -16.18
N GLY A 206 -3.29 1.49 -15.29
CA GLY A 206 -2.50 2.73 -15.26
C GLY A 206 -2.11 3.18 -13.86
N GLY A 207 -3.01 3.11 -12.88
CA GLY A 207 -2.79 3.64 -11.54
C GLY A 207 -1.62 3.00 -10.78
N ALA A 208 -1.43 1.68 -10.92
CA ALA A 208 -0.29 0.99 -10.33
C ALA A 208 1.05 1.46 -10.94
N GLN A 209 1.08 1.70 -12.25
CA GLN A 209 2.25 2.20 -12.97
C GLN A 209 2.61 3.63 -12.52
N GLU A 210 1.63 4.52 -12.43
CA GLU A 210 1.81 5.88 -11.93
C GLU A 210 2.26 5.90 -10.46
N PHE A 211 1.64 5.06 -9.62
CA PHE A 211 2.06 4.90 -8.24
C PHE A 211 3.51 4.42 -8.13
N MET A 212 3.91 3.40 -8.90
CA MET A 212 5.29 2.90 -8.92
C MET A 212 6.28 3.97 -9.33
N LYS A 213 5.94 4.78 -10.36
CA LYS A 213 6.77 5.91 -10.79
C LYS A 213 6.94 6.93 -9.67
N GLY A 214 5.84 7.33 -9.02
CA GLY A 214 5.89 8.29 -7.92
C GLY A 214 6.70 7.79 -6.73
N VAL A 215 6.58 6.51 -6.37
CA VAL A 215 7.39 5.89 -5.31
C VAL A 215 8.86 5.84 -5.70
N ALA A 216 9.18 5.50 -6.96
CA ALA A 216 10.55 5.47 -7.44
C ALA A 216 11.21 6.86 -7.40
N ASP A 217 10.49 7.91 -7.77
CA ASP A 217 11.00 9.29 -7.71
C ASP A 217 11.32 9.70 -6.27
N VAL A 218 10.44 9.37 -5.31
CA VAL A 218 10.71 9.59 -3.88
C VAL A 218 11.93 8.80 -3.41
N PHE A 219 12.14 7.58 -3.89
CA PHE A 219 13.30 6.77 -3.54
C PHE A 219 14.61 7.35 -4.10
N VAL A 220 14.57 7.89 -5.32
CA VAL A 220 15.72 8.61 -5.91
C VAL A 220 16.04 9.87 -5.11
N GLU A 221 15.03 10.68 -4.78
CA GLU A 221 15.21 11.91 -4.00
C GLU A 221 15.77 11.62 -2.59
N ALA A 222 15.34 10.54 -1.97
CA ALA A 222 15.85 10.08 -0.69
C ALA A 222 17.21 9.36 -0.77
N GLY A 223 17.77 9.14 -1.99
CA GLY A 223 19.02 8.40 -2.19
C GLY A 223 18.91 6.90 -1.89
N ALA A 224 17.71 6.33 -1.90
CA ALA A 224 17.46 4.92 -1.66
C ALA A 224 17.72 4.05 -2.91
N ILE A 225 17.60 4.64 -4.10
CA ILE A 225 17.95 4.03 -5.39
C ILE A 225 18.70 5.05 -6.28
N ASP A 226 19.55 4.56 -7.19
CA ASP A 226 20.38 5.41 -8.06
C ASP A 226 19.58 6.10 -9.17
N GLY A 227 18.44 5.53 -9.59
CA GLY A 227 17.60 6.07 -10.65
C GLY A 227 16.24 5.36 -10.72
N ALA A 228 15.26 6.03 -11.31
CA ALA A 228 13.95 5.50 -11.61
C ALA A 228 13.83 5.24 -13.13
N LEU A 229 12.93 4.31 -13.50
CA LEU A 229 12.53 4.17 -14.90
C LEU A 229 11.71 5.39 -15.35
N ASP A 230 11.76 5.72 -16.64
CA ASP A 230 10.92 6.78 -17.22
C ASP A 230 9.43 6.41 -17.15
N SER A 231 9.12 5.11 -17.31
CA SER A 231 7.78 4.52 -17.20
C SER A 231 7.85 3.11 -16.60
N TYR A 232 6.79 2.69 -15.93
CA TYR A 232 6.58 1.34 -15.41
C TYR A 232 5.51 0.57 -16.19
N GLU A 233 5.13 1.03 -17.40
CA GLU A 233 4.13 0.33 -18.24
C GLU A 233 4.58 -1.10 -18.58
N ASP A 234 5.83 -1.28 -19.03
CA ASP A 234 6.39 -2.59 -19.37
C ASP A 234 6.57 -3.52 -18.15
N ALA A 235 6.52 -2.97 -16.93
CA ALA A 235 6.57 -3.72 -15.68
C ALA A 235 5.22 -4.32 -15.26
N VAL A 236 4.16 -4.17 -16.08
CA VAL A 236 2.83 -4.74 -15.85
C VAL A 236 2.44 -5.59 -17.04
N ASN A 237 2.03 -6.83 -16.79
CA ASN A 237 1.55 -7.76 -17.81
C ASN A 237 0.20 -8.35 -17.39
N THR A 238 -0.87 -7.80 -17.94
CA THR A 238 -2.24 -8.23 -17.66
C THR A 238 -2.71 -9.45 -18.46
N GLY A 239 -1.92 -9.91 -19.45
CA GLY A 239 -2.29 -11.04 -20.32
C GLY A 239 -2.64 -12.32 -19.56
N PRO A 240 -1.82 -12.80 -18.60
CA PRO A 240 -2.15 -13.98 -17.81
C PRO A 240 -3.40 -13.80 -16.93
N LEU A 241 -3.63 -12.59 -16.38
CA LEU A 241 -4.81 -12.30 -15.57
C LEU A 241 -6.08 -12.31 -16.43
N GLN A 242 -6.02 -11.74 -17.64
CA GLN A 242 -7.12 -11.82 -18.61
C GLN A 242 -7.42 -13.28 -19.00
N ALA A 243 -6.38 -14.08 -19.28
CA ALA A 243 -6.57 -15.50 -19.59
C ALA A 243 -7.16 -16.28 -18.40
N ALA A 244 -6.82 -15.92 -17.17
CA ALA A 244 -7.37 -16.52 -15.95
C ALA A 244 -8.87 -16.25 -15.80
N SER A 245 -9.37 -15.09 -16.25
CA SER A 245 -10.79 -14.75 -16.18
C SER A 245 -11.66 -15.55 -17.17
N ASP A 246 -11.04 -16.14 -18.18
CA ASP A 246 -11.72 -16.94 -19.21
C ASP A 246 -11.76 -18.46 -18.87
N MET A 247 -11.14 -18.87 -17.73
CA MET A 247 -11.05 -20.26 -17.29
C MET A 247 -12.21 -20.66 -16.38
#